data_429b8381e2b68bd60681e80f692626ca
#
_entry.id   429b8381e2b68bd60681e80f692626ca
#
_cell.length_a   1.000
_cell.length_b   1.000
_cell.length_c   1.000
_cell.angle_alpha   90.00
_cell.angle_beta   90.00
_cell.angle_gamma   90.00
#
_symmetry.space_group_name_H-M   'P 1'
#
loop_
_entity.id
_entity.type
_entity.pdbx_description
1 polymer ?
#
loop_
_entity_poly.entity_id
_entity_poly.type
_entity_poly.pdbx_seq_one_letter_code
_entity_poly.pdbx_strand_id
1 'polypeptide(L)'
;MKHILSFDIAKGKSVYCFIDELRNTIIDATLIEHNKNEFDKLYNLIKTYSNLIVIMESTSIYHLPVENYFRSKGIDTIVINPKLVKQFKDTLNKSKTDKLDCFKISRCYLGTIDNFYFKND
;
A
#
# COMPACT_ATOMS: atom_id res chain seq x y z
N MET A 1 13.08 -5.74 -9.24
CA MET A 1 12.31 -6.09 -8.02
C MET A 1 11.28 -5.01 -7.75
N LYS A 2 10.07 -5.40 -7.43
CA LYS A 2 9.00 -4.45 -7.11
C LYS A 2 9.18 -3.90 -5.70
N HIS A 3 8.84 -2.63 -5.54
CA HIS A 3 8.85 -1.94 -4.25
C HIS A 3 7.46 -1.38 -4.00
N ILE A 4 6.88 -1.72 -2.86
CA ILE A 4 5.46 -1.52 -2.60
C ILE A 4 5.29 -0.55 -1.43
N LEU A 5 4.65 0.58 -1.72
CA LEU A 5 4.26 1.58 -0.72
C LEU A 5 2.77 1.42 -0.48
N SER A 6 2.40 0.96 0.71
CA SER A 6 1.01 0.73 1.05
C SER A 6 0.55 1.68 2.14
N PHE A 7 -0.70 2.12 2.01
CA PHE A 7 -1.33 3.07 2.91
C PHE A 7 -2.55 2.49 3.57
N ASP A 8 -2.59 2.61 4.89
CA ASP A 8 -3.81 2.43 5.68
C ASP A 8 -4.42 3.82 5.88
N ILE A 9 -5.50 4.08 5.14
CA ILE A 9 -6.08 5.41 4.99
C ILE A 9 -7.03 5.73 6.14
N ALA A 10 -6.92 6.95 6.67
CA ALA A 10 -7.91 7.52 7.56
C ALA A 10 -8.22 8.95 7.10
N LYS A 11 -9.10 9.63 7.78
CA LYS A 11 -9.46 11.00 7.44
C LYS A 11 -8.30 11.94 7.72
N GLY A 12 -7.76 12.53 6.65
CA GLY A 12 -6.69 13.53 6.74
C GLY A 12 -5.32 13.00 7.10
N LYS A 13 -5.17 11.69 7.30
CA LYS A 13 -3.89 11.07 7.65
C LYS A 13 -3.90 9.60 7.29
N SER A 14 -2.72 9.00 7.24
CA SER A 14 -2.56 7.58 6.95
C SER A 14 -1.37 7.00 7.70
N VAL A 15 -1.32 5.69 7.79
CA VAL A 15 -0.11 4.97 8.18
C VAL A 15 0.38 4.25 6.93
N TYR A 16 1.66 4.43 6.59
CA TYR A 16 2.23 3.74 5.44
C TYR A 16 3.38 2.85 5.86
N CYS A 17 3.68 1.87 5.04
CA CYS A 17 4.94 1.13 5.10
C CYS A 17 5.46 0.92 3.68
N PHE A 18 6.74 0.62 3.58
CA PHE A 18 7.41 0.41 2.29
C PHE A 18 8.18 -0.89 2.36
N ILE A 19 7.82 -1.83 1.51
CA ILE A 19 8.42 -3.16 1.48
C ILE A 19 8.84 -3.51 0.06
N ASP A 20 9.73 -4.50 -0.09
CA ASP A 20 10.01 -5.07 -1.40
C ASP A 20 9.11 -6.29 -1.66
N GLU A 21 9.18 -6.86 -2.85
CA GLU A 21 8.32 -7.99 -3.21
C GLU A 21 8.68 -9.28 -2.47
N LEU A 22 9.83 -9.33 -1.82
CA LEU A 22 10.22 -10.44 -0.95
C LEU A 22 9.78 -10.23 0.49
N ARG A 23 8.98 -9.19 0.72
CA ARG A 23 8.41 -8.80 2.02
C ARG A 23 9.44 -8.29 3.02
N ASN A 24 10.60 -7.85 2.55
CA ASN A 24 11.56 -7.15 3.40
C ASN A 24 11.09 -5.72 3.65
N THR A 25 11.09 -5.31 4.90
CA THR A 25 10.65 -3.96 5.28
C THR A 25 11.78 -2.96 5.02
N ILE A 26 11.50 -1.97 4.17
CA ILE A 26 12.43 -0.88 3.88
C ILE A 26 12.12 0.31 4.78
N ILE A 27 10.85 0.69 4.90
CA ILE A 27 10.39 1.71 5.84
C ILE A 27 9.26 1.10 6.66
N ASP A 28 9.43 1.07 7.97
CA ASP A 28 8.44 0.54 8.89
C ASP A 28 7.22 1.48 8.95
N ALA A 29 6.14 1.01 9.55
CA ALA A 29 4.89 1.75 9.64
C ALA A 29 5.12 3.16 10.19
N THR A 30 4.69 4.16 9.45
CA THR A 30 4.93 5.57 9.74
C THR A 30 3.66 6.36 9.49
N LEU A 31 3.32 7.24 10.42
CA LEU A 31 2.19 8.14 10.26
C LEU A 31 2.55 9.27 9.30
N ILE A 32 1.62 9.59 8.40
CA ILE A 32 1.76 10.69 7.45
C ILE A 32 0.46 11.48 7.37
N GLU A 33 0.56 12.81 7.40
CA GLU A 33 -0.59 13.67 7.18
C GLU A 33 -0.81 13.89 5.69
N HIS A 34 -2.08 14.06 5.29
CA HIS A 34 -2.44 14.25 3.89
C HIS A 34 -2.20 15.70 3.47
N ASN A 35 -0.95 16.06 3.30
CA ASN A 35 -0.59 17.37 2.76
C ASN A 35 0.61 17.22 1.82
N LYS A 36 0.77 18.22 0.96
CA LYS A 36 1.79 18.20 -0.07
C LYS A 36 3.20 18.08 0.50
N ASN A 37 3.50 18.78 1.59
CA ASN A 37 4.83 18.76 2.18
C ASN A 37 5.22 17.36 2.66
N GLU A 38 4.30 16.67 3.32
CA GLU A 38 4.52 15.31 3.80
C GLU A 38 4.66 14.32 2.65
N PHE A 39 3.81 14.46 1.63
CA PHE A 39 3.89 13.60 0.45
C PHE A 39 5.20 13.82 -0.31
N ASP A 40 5.65 15.06 -0.43
CA ASP A 40 6.92 15.38 -1.11
C ASP A 40 8.10 14.76 -0.36
N LYS A 41 8.11 14.81 0.97
CA LYS A 41 9.15 14.17 1.76
C LYS A 41 9.19 12.68 1.54
N LEU A 42 8.03 12.03 1.55
CA LEU A 42 7.94 10.60 1.30
C LEU A 42 8.39 10.26 -0.11
N TYR A 43 7.92 10.99 -1.10
CA TYR A 43 8.31 10.77 -2.49
C TYR A 43 9.83 10.86 -2.66
N ASN A 44 10.46 11.84 -2.02
CA ASN A 44 11.92 11.99 -2.08
C ASN A 44 12.66 10.79 -1.46
N LEU A 45 12.08 10.13 -0.47
CA LEU A 45 12.67 8.93 0.13
C LEU A 45 12.60 7.73 -0.81
N ILE A 46 11.55 7.61 -1.61
CA ILE A 46 11.30 6.39 -2.38
C ILE A 46 11.62 6.50 -3.86
N LYS A 47 11.76 7.72 -4.40
CA LYS A 47 11.86 7.95 -5.85
C LYS A 47 13.06 7.28 -6.52
N THR A 48 14.09 6.93 -5.76
CA THR A 48 15.28 6.25 -6.30
C THR A 48 15.09 4.74 -6.47
N TYR A 49 14.06 4.19 -5.87
CA TYR A 49 13.75 2.76 -6.01
C TYR A 49 13.05 2.51 -7.34
N SER A 50 13.35 1.37 -7.96
CA SER A 50 12.73 0.98 -9.23
C SER A 50 11.40 0.26 -9.00
N ASN A 51 10.56 0.25 -10.04
CA ASN A 51 9.31 -0.51 -10.04
C ASN A 51 8.42 -0.20 -8.84
N LEU A 52 8.20 1.08 -8.60
CA LEU A 52 7.38 1.56 -7.50
C LEU A 52 5.91 1.28 -7.76
N ILE A 53 5.23 0.76 -6.75
CA ILE A 53 3.78 0.54 -6.77
C ILE A 53 3.21 1.11 -5.48
N VAL A 54 2.18 1.94 -5.61
CA VAL A 54 1.46 2.50 -4.46
C VAL A 54 0.12 1.79 -4.34
N ILE A 55 -0.20 1.32 -3.15
CA ILE A 55 -1.42 0.54 -2.91
C ILE A 55 -2.16 1.10 -1.71
N MET A 56 -3.47 1.17 -1.83
CA MET A 56 -4.35 1.59 -0.75
C MET A 56 -5.70 0.93 -0.89
N GLU A 57 -6.41 0.83 0.21
CA GLU A 57 -7.80 0.41 0.23
C GLU A 57 -8.68 1.64 0.00
N SER A 58 -9.71 1.52 -0.84
CA SER A 58 -10.65 2.62 -1.03
C SER A 58 -11.44 2.85 0.26
N THR A 59 -11.39 4.08 0.78
CA THR A 59 -11.99 4.44 2.07
C THR A 59 -12.79 5.72 1.87
N SER A 60 -14.04 5.58 1.40
CA SER A 60 -14.88 6.71 1.04
C SER A 60 -14.12 7.64 0.08
N ILE A 61 -13.92 8.91 0.45
CA ILE A 61 -13.14 9.86 -0.36
C ILE A 61 -11.76 10.12 0.24
N TYR A 62 -11.45 9.54 1.40
CA TYR A 62 -10.23 9.91 2.14
C TYR A 62 -8.94 9.42 1.49
N HIS A 63 -9.02 8.43 0.62
CA HIS A 63 -7.85 7.95 -0.13
C HIS A 63 -7.50 8.84 -1.33
N LEU A 64 -8.41 9.71 -1.77
CA LEU A 64 -8.21 10.49 -3.00
C LEU A 64 -6.98 11.38 -2.98
N PRO A 65 -6.65 12.10 -1.89
CA PRO A 65 -5.43 12.90 -1.89
C PRO A 65 -4.17 12.07 -2.13
N VAL A 66 -4.10 10.89 -1.55
CA VAL A 66 -2.95 9.99 -1.72
C VAL A 66 -2.90 9.47 -3.16
N GLU A 67 -4.02 8.98 -3.65
CA GLU A 67 -4.13 8.46 -5.01
C GLU A 67 -3.72 9.52 -6.03
N ASN A 68 -4.30 10.70 -5.93
CA ASN A 68 -4.05 11.79 -6.89
C ASN A 68 -2.59 12.23 -6.87
N TYR A 69 -1.99 12.33 -5.69
CA TYR A 69 -0.60 12.73 -5.58
C TYR A 69 0.33 11.76 -6.30
N PHE A 70 0.23 10.47 -5.99
CA PHE A 70 1.16 9.49 -6.54
C PHE A 70 0.91 9.22 -8.02
N ARG A 71 -0.34 9.29 -8.48
CA ARG A 71 -0.63 9.22 -9.93
C ARG A 71 -0.01 10.41 -10.67
N SER A 72 -0.04 11.60 -10.06
CA SER A 72 0.57 12.79 -10.68
C SER A 72 2.09 12.66 -10.82
N LYS A 73 2.72 11.81 -10.02
CA LYS A 73 4.16 11.51 -10.12
C LYS A 73 4.47 10.40 -11.10
N GLY A 74 3.47 9.88 -11.79
CA GLY A 74 3.67 8.79 -12.76
C GLY A 74 3.92 7.43 -12.11
N ILE A 75 3.57 7.26 -10.85
CA ILE A 75 3.75 6.00 -10.14
C ILE A 75 2.48 5.17 -10.28
N ASP A 76 2.66 3.86 -10.56
CA ASP A 76 1.54 2.92 -10.59
C ASP A 76 0.84 2.92 -9.25
N THR A 77 -0.44 3.26 -9.26
CA THR A 77 -1.24 3.40 -8.04
C THR A 77 -2.47 2.51 -8.14
N ILE A 78 -2.64 1.64 -7.17
CA ILE A 78 -3.72 0.66 -7.15
C ILE A 78 -4.60 0.92 -5.93
N VAL A 79 -5.89 1.05 -6.18
CA VAL A 79 -6.90 1.20 -5.12
C VAL A 79 -7.66 -0.11 -5.03
N ILE A 80 -7.55 -0.79 -3.90
CA ILE A 80 -8.08 -2.14 -3.71
C ILE A 80 -9.48 -2.05 -3.11
N ASN A 81 -10.37 -2.91 -3.61
CA ASN A 81 -11.73 -3.02 -3.05
C ASN A 81 -11.65 -3.53 -1.60
N PRO A 82 -12.36 -2.88 -0.66
CA PRO A 82 -12.37 -3.32 0.74
C PRO A 82 -12.77 -4.77 0.95
N LYS A 83 -13.65 -5.31 0.12
CA LYS A 83 -14.04 -6.73 0.21
C LYS A 83 -12.87 -7.67 -0.02
N LEU A 84 -12.03 -7.35 -0.99
CA LEU A 84 -10.84 -8.16 -1.29
C LEU A 84 -9.86 -8.13 -0.13
N VAL A 85 -9.62 -6.95 0.44
CA VAL A 85 -8.73 -6.79 1.59
C VAL A 85 -9.28 -7.57 2.79
N LYS A 86 -10.57 -7.50 3.04
CA LYS A 86 -11.20 -8.23 4.14
C LYS A 86 -11.05 -9.74 3.98
N GLN A 87 -11.29 -10.26 2.79
CA GLN A 87 -11.14 -11.69 2.52
C GLN A 87 -9.70 -12.13 2.79
N PHE A 88 -8.74 -11.34 2.37
CA PHE A 88 -7.34 -11.66 2.60
C PHE A 88 -6.97 -11.56 4.08
N LYS A 89 -7.45 -10.56 4.78
CA LYS A 89 -7.25 -10.44 6.25
C LYS A 89 -7.82 -11.63 6.99
N ASP A 90 -8.98 -12.12 6.58
CA ASP A 90 -9.62 -13.28 7.20
C ASP A 90 -8.76 -14.54 7.04
N THR A 91 -8.10 -14.71 5.91
CA THR A 91 -7.18 -15.83 5.70
C THR A 91 -5.90 -15.68 6.52
N LEU A 92 -5.51 -14.44 6.83
CA LEU A 92 -4.31 -14.15 7.62
C LEU A 92 -4.57 -14.13 9.12
N ASN A 93 -5.79 -14.33 9.58
CA ASN A 93 -6.14 -14.23 10.99
C ASN A 93 -5.33 -15.19 11.88
N LYS A 94 -4.77 -16.22 11.30
CA LYS A 94 -3.93 -17.18 12.01
C LYS A 94 -2.47 -16.75 12.07
N SER A 95 -2.09 -15.72 11.31
CA SER A 95 -0.74 -15.20 11.30
C SER A 95 -0.66 -14.00 12.23
N LYS A 96 0.27 -14.03 13.17
CA LYS A 96 0.49 -12.92 14.10
C LYS A 96 1.58 -11.96 13.63
N THR A 97 2.08 -12.13 12.41
CA THR A 97 3.25 -11.37 11.95
C THR A 97 2.93 -9.97 11.48
N ASP A 98 1.71 -9.72 10.97
CA ASP A 98 1.32 -8.41 10.48
C ASP A 98 0.25 -7.81 11.37
N LYS A 99 0.69 -6.99 12.32
CA LYS A 99 -0.22 -6.33 13.27
C LYS A 99 -0.87 -5.09 12.67
N LEU A 100 -0.25 -4.47 11.67
CA LEU A 100 -0.70 -3.20 11.12
C LEU A 100 -1.30 -3.39 9.73
N ASP A 101 -2.37 -2.64 9.47
CA ASP A 101 -3.15 -2.79 8.25
C ASP A 101 -2.37 -2.45 6.99
N CYS A 102 -1.41 -1.51 7.06
CA CYS A 102 -0.61 -1.18 5.88
C CYS A 102 0.19 -2.40 5.39
N PHE A 103 0.73 -3.22 6.30
CA PHE A 103 1.40 -4.47 5.91
C PHE A 103 0.43 -5.49 5.33
N LYS A 104 -0.76 -5.59 5.90
CA LYS A 104 -1.80 -6.49 5.41
C LYS A 104 -2.24 -6.11 4.00
N ILE A 105 -2.32 -4.83 3.72
CA ILE A 105 -2.66 -4.32 2.38
C ILE A 105 -1.58 -4.71 1.37
N SER A 106 -0.29 -4.54 1.70
CA SER A 106 0.82 -4.96 0.83
C SER A 106 0.77 -6.45 0.55
N ARG A 107 0.53 -7.25 1.56
CA ARG A 107 0.44 -8.71 1.41
C ARG A 107 -0.76 -9.13 0.60
N CYS A 108 -1.87 -8.42 0.73
CA CYS A 108 -3.05 -8.65 -0.09
C CYS A 108 -2.71 -8.49 -1.56
N TYR A 109 -2.01 -7.42 -1.91
CA TYR A 109 -1.59 -7.18 -3.28
C TYR A 109 -0.68 -8.29 -3.78
N LEU A 110 0.34 -8.66 -3.01
CA LEU A 110 1.29 -9.71 -3.41
C LEU A 110 0.60 -11.05 -3.54
N GLY A 111 -0.29 -11.38 -2.61
CA GLY A 111 -1.06 -12.63 -2.68
C GLY A 111 -2.03 -12.66 -3.85
N THR A 112 -2.62 -11.52 -4.20
CA THR A 112 -3.51 -11.41 -5.35
C THR A 112 -2.76 -11.68 -6.64
N ILE A 113 -1.56 -11.10 -6.79
CA ILE A 113 -0.73 -11.37 -7.96
C ILE A 113 -0.37 -12.84 -8.04
N ASP A 114 0.14 -13.40 -6.93
CA ASP A 114 0.65 -14.77 -6.93
C ASP A 114 -0.45 -15.81 -7.14
N ASN A 115 -1.63 -15.59 -6.56
CA ASN A 115 -2.70 -16.57 -6.55
C ASN A 115 -3.79 -16.29 -7.56
N PHE A 116 -4.14 -15.03 -7.75
CA PHE A 116 -5.28 -14.64 -8.57
C PHE A 116 -4.95 -14.63 -10.05
N TYR A 117 -3.81 -14.05 -10.42
CA TYR A 117 -3.40 -14.02 -11.82
C TYR A 117 -3.23 -15.41 -12.40
N PHE A 118 -2.61 -16.30 -11.63
CA PHE A 118 -2.38 -17.66 -12.10
C PHE A 118 -3.67 -18.45 -12.24
N LYS A 119 -4.70 -18.10 -11.49
CA LYS A 119 -6.00 -18.79 -11.59
C LYS A 119 -6.84 -18.32 -12.76
N ASN A 120 -6.58 -17.14 -13.28
CA ASN A 120 -7.36 -16.56 -14.37
C ASN A 120 -6.74 -16.74 -15.75
N ASP A 121 -5.57 -17.34 -15.79
CA ASP A 121 -4.95 -17.75 -17.02
C ASP A 121 -5.44 -19.17 -17.43
#